data_62eb508554064cc7d7a45cf220c03a42
#
_entry.id   62eb508554064cc7d7a45cf220c03a42
#
_cell.length_a   1.000
_cell.length_b   1.000
_cell.length_c   1.000
_cell.angle_alpha   90.00
_cell.angle_beta   90.00
_cell.angle_gamma   90.00
#
_symmetry.space_group_name_H-M   'P 1'
#
loop_
_entity.id
_entity.type
_entity.pdbx_description
1 polymer ?
#
loop_
_entity_poly.entity_id
_entity_poly.type
_entity_poly.pdbx_seq_one_letter_code
_entity_poly.pdbx_strand_id
1 'polypeptide(L)'
;MASSTPPAGESIFGRILRGEIPCDQVHADDLCLAFRDVNPQAPVHVLVIPREPLVNLNAAGEEHQALLGHLLLVAARVARQEGLTGWRTVINNGADAGQTVFHLHVHVIGGRPLAWPPG
;
A
#
# COMPACT_ATOMS: atom_id res chain seq x y z
N MET A 1 18.14 -13.78 -16.60
CA MET A 1 18.69 -12.88 -15.59
C MET A 1 17.92 -13.08 -14.29
N ALA A 2 18.65 -13.21 -13.21
CA ALA A 2 18.01 -13.45 -11.92
C ALA A 2 17.19 -12.21 -11.49
N SER A 3 16.04 -12.44 -10.91
CA SER A 3 15.24 -11.37 -10.33
C SER A 3 15.96 -10.79 -9.13
N SER A 4 15.96 -9.47 -9.02
CA SER A 4 16.46 -8.77 -7.83
C SER A 4 15.39 -8.59 -6.76
N THR A 5 14.20 -9.18 -6.98
CA THR A 5 13.10 -9.10 -6.02
C THR A 5 13.51 -9.80 -4.72
N PRO A 6 13.51 -9.10 -3.58
CA PRO A 6 13.81 -9.73 -2.31
C PRO A 6 12.69 -10.69 -1.90
N PRO A 7 12.98 -11.66 -1.02
CA PRO A 7 11.93 -12.50 -0.44
C PRO A 7 10.88 -11.64 0.27
N ALA A 8 9.65 -12.17 0.35
CA ALA A 8 8.58 -11.51 1.09
C ALA A 8 9.01 -11.28 2.54
N GLY A 9 8.75 -10.09 3.08
CA GLY A 9 9.16 -9.69 4.41
C GLY A 9 10.55 -9.03 4.49
N GLU A 10 11.34 -9.12 3.41
CA GLU A 10 12.69 -8.53 3.33
C GLU A 10 12.68 -7.15 2.67
N SER A 11 11.53 -6.67 2.22
CA SER A 11 11.38 -5.36 1.60
C SER A 11 11.56 -4.23 2.63
N ILE A 12 11.69 -3.00 2.13
CA ILE A 12 11.70 -1.80 2.99
C ILE A 12 10.43 -1.75 3.85
N PHE A 13 9.28 -2.19 3.34
CA PHE A 13 8.03 -2.20 4.11
C PHE A 13 8.07 -3.25 5.23
N GLY A 14 8.65 -4.41 4.97
CA GLY A 14 8.88 -5.40 6.03
C GLY A 14 9.75 -4.83 7.15
N ARG A 15 10.76 -4.05 6.81
CA ARG A 15 11.63 -3.40 7.78
C ARG A 15 10.90 -2.31 8.58
N ILE A 16 10.00 -1.57 7.93
CA ILE A 16 9.12 -0.61 8.62
C ILE A 16 8.22 -1.33 9.62
N LEU A 17 7.64 -2.47 9.22
CA LEU A 17 6.78 -3.27 10.09
C LEU A 17 7.52 -3.78 11.33
N ARG A 18 8.81 -4.06 11.21
CA ARG A 18 9.65 -4.51 12.32
C ARG A 18 10.19 -3.37 13.17
N GLY A 19 9.87 -2.12 12.81
CA GLY A 19 10.35 -0.95 13.55
C GLY A 19 11.81 -0.58 13.25
N GLU A 20 12.42 -1.16 12.22
CA GLU A 20 13.82 -0.89 11.86
C GLU A 20 13.97 0.43 11.09
N ILE A 21 12.91 0.87 10.42
CA ILE A 21 12.86 2.12 9.66
C ILE A 21 11.65 2.91 10.16
N PRO A 22 11.81 4.20 10.51
CA PRO A 22 10.68 5.03 10.92
C PRO A 22 9.75 5.35 9.76
N CYS A 23 8.48 5.62 10.07
CA CYS A 23 7.49 6.06 9.10
C CYS A 23 6.53 7.05 9.75
N ASP A 24 5.84 7.85 8.93
CA ASP A 24 4.78 8.75 9.37
C ASP A 24 3.45 7.98 9.39
N GLN A 25 3.19 7.31 10.50
CA GLN A 25 2.06 6.41 10.67
C GLN A 25 0.75 7.18 10.80
N VAL A 26 -0.28 6.75 10.07
CA VAL A 26 -1.63 7.31 10.15
C VAL A 26 -2.67 6.29 10.65
N HIS A 27 -2.36 5.00 10.61
CA HIS A 27 -3.23 3.94 11.11
C HIS A 27 -2.41 2.69 11.39
N ALA A 28 -2.77 1.96 12.44
CA ALA A 28 -2.19 0.65 12.73
C ALA A 28 -3.24 -0.21 13.40
N ASP A 29 -3.28 -1.48 13.02
CA ASP A 29 -4.07 -2.51 13.68
C ASP A 29 -3.36 -3.86 13.58
N ASP A 30 -4.02 -4.94 14.01
CA ASP A 30 -3.40 -6.27 14.05
C ASP A 30 -3.06 -6.80 12.65
N LEU A 31 -3.71 -6.30 11.61
CA LEU A 31 -3.58 -6.83 10.25
C LEU A 31 -2.77 -5.95 9.32
N CYS A 32 -2.71 -4.65 9.59
CA CYS A 32 -2.08 -3.72 8.67
C CYS A 32 -1.52 -2.47 9.35
N LEU A 33 -0.72 -1.76 8.57
CA LEU A 33 -0.15 -0.46 8.93
C LEU A 33 -0.39 0.49 7.76
N ALA A 34 -0.72 1.75 8.04
CA ALA A 34 -0.82 2.78 7.03
C ALA A 34 0.09 3.95 7.38
N PHE A 35 0.81 4.46 6.40
CA PHE A 35 1.76 5.55 6.58
C PHE A 35 1.87 6.41 5.33
N ARG A 36 2.33 7.66 5.50
CA ARG A 36 2.47 8.59 4.38
C ARG A 36 3.65 8.19 3.51
N ASP A 37 3.45 8.25 2.18
CA ASP A 37 4.53 8.03 1.23
C ASP A 37 5.55 9.16 1.36
N VAL A 38 6.84 8.79 1.40
CA VAL A 38 7.94 9.78 1.50
C VAL A 38 8.17 10.54 0.20
N ASN A 39 7.63 10.03 -0.91
CA ASN A 39 7.68 10.68 -2.22
C ASN A 39 6.24 10.83 -2.75
N PRO A 40 5.43 11.72 -2.13
CA PRO A 40 4.01 11.80 -2.45
C PRO A 40 3.76 12.29 -3.88
N GLN A 41 2.80 11.65 -4.54
CA GLN A 41 2.38 11.98 -5.90
C GLN A 41 1.13 12.87 -5.92
N ALA A 42 0.62 13.23 -4.74
CA ALA A 42 -0.52 14.11 -4.55
C ALA A 42 -0.44 14.69 -3.14
N PRO A 43 -1.23 15.73 -2.82
CA PRO A 43 -1.24 16.31 -1.46
C PRO A 43 -1.52 15.28 -0.36
N VAL A 44 -2.36 14.27 -0.65
CA VAL A 44 -2.53 13.11 0.21
C VAL A 44 -2.05 11.88 -0.57
N HIS A 45 -1.07 11.17 -0.03
CA HIS A 45 -0.58 9.92 -0.58
C HIS A 45 -0.18 9.01 0.57
N VAL A 46 -1.05 8.04 0.87
CA VAL A 46 -0.87 7.10 1.98
C VAL A 46 -0.74 5.70 1.40
N LEU A 47 0.09 4.88 2.04
CA LEU A 47 0.26 3.47 1.71
C LEU A 47 -0.34 2.64 2.83
N VAL A 48 -1.17 1.66 2.48
CA VAL A 48 -1.72 0.68 3.42
C VAL A 48 -1.07 -0.66 3.11
N ILE A 49 -0.38 -1.24 4.08
CA ILE A 49 0.35 -2.49 3.90
C ILE A 49 -0.13 -3.54 4.89
N PRO A 50 -0.25 -4.81 4.47
CA PRO A 50 -0.52 -5.90 5.41
C PRO A 50 0.73 -6.22 6.21
N ARG A 51 0.53 -6.70 7.45
CA ARG A 51 1.66 -7.21 8.25
C ARG A 51 2.16 -8.53 7.70
N GLU A 52 1.28 -9.33 7.10
CA GLU A 52 1.67 -10.55 6.41
C GLU A 52 2.54 -10.20 5.18
N PRO A 53 3.69 -10.86 4.98
CA PRO A 53 4.59 -10.54 3.87
C PRO A 53 4.08 -11.08 2.53
N LEU A 54 2.99 -10.53 2.03
CA LEU A 54 2.38 -10.88 0.76
C LEU A 54 2.99 -9.99 -0.34
N VAL A 55 3.54 -10.59 -1.38
CA VAL A 55 4.32 -9.87 -2.41
C VAL A 55 3.43 -8.93 -3.23
N ASN A 56 2.30 -9.42 -3.71
CA ASN A 56 1.34 -8.66 -4.53
C ASN A 56 0.02 -9.43 -4.64
N LEU A 57 -0.94 -8.90 -5.41
CA LEU A 57 -2.22 -9.57 -5.60
C LEU A 57 -2.08 -10.92 -6.29
N ASN A 58 -1.15 -11.05 -7.22
CA ASN A 58 -0.95 -12.33 -7.92
C ASN A 58 -0.49 -13.44 -6.99
N ALA A 59 0.16 -13.09 -5.88
CA ALA A 59 0.59 -14.07 -4.87
C ALA A 59 -0.52 -14.38 -3.86
N ALA A 60 -1.64 -13.65 -3.88
CA ALA A 60 -2.73 -13.86 -2.94
C ALA A 60 -3.59 -15.05 -3.36
N GLY A 61 -4.10 -15.78 -2.36
CA GLY A 61 -5.08 -16.85 -2.55
C GLY A 61 -6.39 -16.51 -1.87
N GLU A 62 -7.34 -17.44 -1.93
CA GLU A 62 -8.65 -17.26 -1.30
C GLU A 62 -8.56 -17.06 0.21
N GLU A 63 -7.54 -17.63 0.85
CA GLU A 63 -7.26 -17.44 2.27
C GLU A 63 -6.97 -15.99 2.64
N HIS A 64 -6.64 -15.16 1.66
CA HIS A 64 -6.35 -13.73 1.86
C HIS A 64 -7.58 -12.83 1.65
N GLN A 65 -8.74 -13.40 1.34
CA GLN A 65 -9.92 -12.61 1.01
C GLN A 65 -10.30 -11.62 2.12
N ALA A 66 -10.32 -12.06 3.37
CA ALA A 66 -10.64 -11.19 4.50
C ALA A 66 -9.58 -10.10 4.68
N LEU A 67 -8.31 -10.45 4.53
CA LEU A 67 -7.20 -9.49 4.64
C LEU A 67 -7.32 -8.42 3.56
N LEU A 68 -7.53 -8.81 2.31
CA LEU A 68 -7.61 -7.86 1.20
C LEU A 68 -8.81 -6.91 1.37
N GLY A 69 -9.95 -7.45 1.79
CA GLY A 69 -11.12 -6.61 2.11
C GLY A 69 -10.82 -5.62 3.24
N HIS A 70 -10.10 -6.07 4.26
CA HIS A 70 -9.70 -5.21 5.38
C HIS A 70 -8.81 -4.06 4.90
N LEU A 71 -7.83 -4.34 4.05
CA LEU A 71 -6.94 -3.31 3.51
C LEU A 71 -7.72 -2.24 2.76
N LEU A 72 -8.71 -2.63 1.96
CA LEU A 72 -9.53 -1.68 1.19
C LEU A 72 -10.42 -0.85 2.11
N LEU A 73 -10.98 -1.45 3.17
CA LEU A 73 -11.77 -0.72 4.15
C LEU A 73 -10.92 0.28 4.93
N VAL A 74 -9.70 -0.10 5.29
CA VAL A 74 -8.75 0.81 5.96
C VAL A 74 -8.37 1.94 5.02
N ALA A 75 -8.12 1.64 3.73
CA ALA A 75 -7.81 2.67 2.74
C ALA A 75 -8.92 3.72 2.67
N ALA A 76 -10.18 3.30 2.62
CA ALA A 76 -11.33 4.23 2.62
C ALA A 76 -11.41 5.03 3.92
N ARG A 77 -11.18 4.39 5.06
CA ARG A 77 -11.18 5.07 6.37
C ARG A 77 -10.10 6.15 6.43
N VAL A 78 -8.89 5.82 6.00
CA VAL A 78 -7.77 6.76 5.97
C VAL A 78 -8.09 7.94 5.05
N ALA A 79 -8.64 7.67 3.87
CA ALA A 79 -9.04 8.74 2.93
C ALA A 79 -10.00 9.73 3.60
N ARG A 80 -11.01 9.22 4.30
CA ARG A 80 -11.96 10.08 5.02
C ARG A 80 -11.31 10.84 6.17
N GLN A 81 -10.40 10.20 6.91
CA GLN A 81 -9.65 10.86 7.99
C GLN A 81 -8.77 11.99 7.48
N GLU A 82 -8.25 11.85 6.25
CA GLU A 82 -7.45 12.89 5.60
C GLU A 82 -8.32 13.98 4.96
N GLY A 83 -9.63 13.92 5.14
CA GLY A 83 -10.56 14.94 4.64
C GLY A 83 -10.91 14.82 3.17
N LEU A 84 -10.60 13.68 2.54
CA LEU A 84 -10.88 13.50 1.12
C LEU A 84 -12.35 13.17 0.87
N THR A 85 -12.96 13.82 -0.12
CA THR A 85 -14.31 13.51 -0.61
C THR A 85 -14.26 12.65 -1.85
N GLY A 86 -13.13 12.64 -2.55
CA GLY A 86 -12.85 11.76 -3.67
C GLY A 86 -11.37 11.40 -3.68
N TRP A 87 -11.06 10.19 -4.04
CA TRP A 87 -9.68 9.71 -4.08
C TRP A 87 -9.56 8.54 -5.03
N ARG A 88 -8.31 8.19 -5.33
CA ARG A 88 -7.99 7.00 -6.14
C ARG A 88 -7.29 5.98 -5.26
N THR A 89 -7.72 4.73 -5.36
CA THR A 89 -7.07 3.60 -4.71
C THR A 89 -6.35 2.80 -5.79
N VAL A 90 -5.04 2.58 -5.61
CA VAL A 90 -4.21 1.93 -6.62
C VAL A 90 -3.42 0.79 -5.98
N ILE A 91 -3.42 -0.37 -6.63
CA ILE A 91 -2.58 -1.50 -6.28
C ILE A 91 -1.82 -1.91 -7.54
N ASN A 92 -0.51 -1.72 -7.55
CA ASN A 92 0.34 -2.13 -8.67
C ASN A 92 0.72 -3.59 -8.49
N ASN A 93 0.49 -4.41 -9.50
CA ASN A 93 0.84 -5.82 -9.46
C ASN A 93 1.87 -6.13 -10.55
N GLY A 94 3.10 -6.33 -10.13
CA GLY A 94 4.21 -6.64 -11.02
C GLY A 94 4.97 -5.42 -11.52
N ALA A 95 6.18 -5.66 -11.99
CA ALA A 95 7.09 -4.59 -12.43
C ALA A 95 6.52 -3.79 -13.61
N ASP A 96 5.84 -4.44 -14.55
CA ASP A 96 5.25 -3.79 -15.72
C ASP A 96 4.17 -2.78 -15.33
N ALA A 97 3.53 -2.98 -14.18
CA ALA A 97 2.50 -2.08 -13.67
C ALA A 97 3.08 -1.00 -12.74
N GLY A 98 4.40 -0.98 -12.55
CA GLY A 98 5.05 0.02 -11.72
C GLY A 98 5.28 -0.42 -10.28
N GLN A 99 5.13 -1.70 -9.95
CA GLN A 99 5.47 -2.19 -8.62
C GLN A 99 6.99 -2.19 -8.45
N THR A 100 7.48 -1.43 -7.49
CA THR A 100 8.93 -1.34 -7.19
C THR A 100 9.27 -1.92 -5.82
N VAL A 101 8.31 -1.98 -4.90
CA VAL A 101 8.46 -2.63 -3.61
C VAL A 101 7.60 -3.89 -3.62
N PHE A 102 8.23 -5.05 -3.38
CA PHE A 102 7.57 -6.35 -3.50
C PHE A 102 7.01 -6.83 -2.17
N HIS A 103 6.26 -5.96 -1.55
CA HIS A 103 5.38 -6.18 -0.43
C HIS A 103 4.08 -5.46 -0.80
N LEU A 104 2.98 -6.18 -0.82
CA LEU A 104 1.67 -5.64 -1.25
C LEU A 104 1.40 -4.31 -0.55
N HIS A 105 0.98 -3.32 -1.32
CA HIS A 105 0.59 -2.03 -0.76
C HIS A 105 -0.51 -1.39 -1.58
N VAL A 106 -1.41 -0.73 -0.87
CA VAL A 106 -2.55 -0.03 -1.43
C VAL A 106 -2.26 1.46 -1.34
N HIS A 107 -2.15 2.14 -2.49
CA HIS A 107 -2.00 3.58 -2.52
C HIS A 107 -3.37 4.23 -2.32
N VAL A 108 -3.42 5.25 -1.48
CA VAL A 108 -4.56 6.17 -1.35
C VAL A 108 -4.07 7.54 -1.80
N ILE A 109 -4.61 8.03 -2.91
CA ILE A 109 -4.11 9.25 -3.57
C ILE A 109 -5.27 10.22 -3.73
N GLY A 110 -5.08 11.46 -3.28
CA GLY A 110 -6.12 12.48 -3.38
C GLY A 110 -5.64 13.86 -2.99
N GLY A 111 -6.58 14.80 -2.92
CA GLY A 111 -6.30 16.18 -2.58
C GLY A 111 -6.08 17.07 -3.80
N ARG A 112 -6.23 16.53 -4.99
CA ARG A 112 -6.25 17.27 -6.27
C ARG A 112 -7.08 16.48 -7.29
N PRO A 113 -7.52 17.11 -8.40
CA PRO A 113 -8.15 16.36 -9.48
C PRO A 113 -7.19 15.30 -10.05
N LEU A 114 -7.73 14.13 -10.33
CA LEU A 114 -7.01 12.99 -10.89
C LEU A 114 -7.60 12.69 -12.25
N ALA A 115 -6.74 12.64 -13.27
CA ALA A 115 -7.17 12.53 -14.64
C ALA A 115 -7.49 11.09 -15.05
N TRP A 116 -8.19 10.95 -16.15
CA TRP A 116 -8.44 9.69 -16.82
C TRP A 116 -7.94 9.78 -18.26
N PRO A 117 -7.18 8.79 -18.81
CA PRO A 117 -6.88 7.48 -18.22
C PRO A 117 -5.89 7.55 -17.06
N PRO A 118 -5.84 6.49 -16.21
CA PRO A 118 -5.08 6.51 -14.96
C PRO A 118 -3.57 6.35 -15.13
N GLY A 119 -3.12 6.04 -16.31
CA GLY A 119 -1.69 5.82 -16.52
C GLY A 119 -1.16 6.38 -17.82
#